data_97c2fcea84f9f7fb2332c17e5589ad16
#
_entry.id   97c2fcea84f9f7fb2332c17e5589ad16
#
_cell.length_a   1.000
_cell.length_b   1.000
_cell.length_c   1.000
_cell.angle_alpha   90.00
_cell.angle_beta   90.00
_cell.angle_gamma   90.00
#
_symmetry.space_group_name_H-M   'P 1'
#
loop_
_entity.id
_entity.type
_entity.pdbx_description
1 polymer ?
#
loop_
_entity_poly.entity_id
_entity_poly.type
_entity_poly.pdbx_seq_one_letter_code
_entity_poly.pdbx_strand_id
1 'polypeptide(L)'
;MVQVMAKPVSGVAKTIAVFVALLFAPGLANATDLQLQTAQAYDRYIQLTQAQVDSELAHSGPYLWVERLPEARRAAADQQLRNGQIVIERLYTLDNGKTIAVPGGIIHHWIGTIFVPHATLTQTLSFMQDYDHKVDYFKPDIARSKILRHEGDDYSVLLRFYKKKIITTVIDTDQRVHYHVVDPTHAWSRSRTTRVQEVENAGQSDEKLEPEGHDRGFLWRMNTYWRFEEKDGGTYIECQAISLTRDIPTGLGWMVGPFVTSVPKESLTFTLGTARAALLHATSASLEK
;
A
#
# COMPACT_ATOMS: atom_id res chain seq x y z
N MET A 1 33.79 -42.74 38.37
CA MET A 1 33.82 -41.25 38.56
C MET A 1 34.34 -40.69 37.24
N VAL A 2 33.45 -40.36 36.35
CA VAL A 2 33.76 -39.83 35.00
C VAL A 2 33.30 -38.40 34.94
N GLN A 3 34.25 -37.50 34.79
CA GLN A 3 34.04 -36.04 34.76
C GLN A 3 33.77 -35.63 33.30
N VAL A 4 32.55 -35.19 33.00
CA VAL A 4 32.18 -34.62 31.68
C VAL A 4 32.45 -33.13 31.67
N MET A 5 33.46 -32.74 30.93
CA MET A 5 33.76 -31.31 30.66
C MET A 5 32.76 -30.78 29.62
N ALA A 6 31.94 -29.80 30.00
CA ALA A 6 31.12 -29.04 29.11
C ALA A 6 31.97 -27.91 28.47
N LYS A 7 32.02 -27.87 27.11
CA LYS A 7 32.60 -26.74 26.36
C LYS A 7 31.61 -25.59 26.29
N PRO A 8 32.00 -24.34 26.46
CA PRO A 8 31.10 -23.19 26.31
C PRO A 8 30.78 -22.92 24.83
N VAL A 9 29.50 -22.78 24.52
CA VAL A 9 28.99 -22.38 23.19
C VAL A 9 29.17 -20.86 23.04
N SER A 10 30.29 -20.42 22.47
CA SER A 10 30.64 -18.99 22.31
C SER A 10 30.23 -18.38 20.95
N GLY A 11 29.37 -19.06 20.17
CA GLY A 11 29.01 -18.62 18.82
C GLY A 11 27.78 -17.71 18.74
N VAL A 12 26.81 -17.88 19.63
CA VAL A 12 25.49 -17.22 19.54
C VAL A 12 25.53 -15.74 20.01
N ALA A 13 26.37 -15.43 21.01
CA ALA A 13 26.47 -14.09 21.56
C ALA A 13 27.08 -13.05 20.59
N LYS A 14 28.01 -13.47 19.72
CA LYS A 14 28.64 -12.58 18.74
C LYS A 14 27.71 -12.21 17.58
N THR A 15 26.83 -13.12 17.18
CA THR A 15 25.87 -12.87 16.08
C THR A 15 24.75 -11.90 16.52
N ILE A 16 24.31 -11.98 17.78
CA ILE A 16 23.30 -11.06 18.33
C ILE A 16 23.88 -9.65 18.49
N ALA A 17 25.14 -9.51 18.92
CA ALA A 17 25.79 -8.19 19.08
C ALA A 17 25.98 -7.47 17.73
N VAL A 18 26.25 -8.20 16.64
CA VAL A 18 26.33 -7.62 15.29
C VAL A 18 24.95 -7.18 14.81
N PHE A 19 23.89 -7.92 15.11
CA PHE A 19 22.51 -7.53 14.76
C PHE A 19 22.03 -6.27 15.51
N VAL A 20 22.39 -6.12 16.78
CA VAL A 20 22.03 -4.94 17.58
C VAL A 20 22.83 -3.70 17.14
N ALA A 21 24.11 -3.84 16.77
CA ALA A 21 24.91 -2.71 16.28
C ALA A 21 24.46 -2.20 14.90
N LEU A 22 23.84 -3.05 14.06
CA LEU A 22 23.31 -2.67 12.75
C LEU A 22 21.95 -1.95 12.83
N LEU A 23 21.20 -2.09 13.94
CA LEU A 23 19.98 -1.31 14.22
C LEU A 23 20.27 0.18 14.47
N PHE A 24 21.53 0.52 14.79
CA PHE A 24 22.02 1.88 14.97
C PHE A 24 22.90 2.35 13.80
N ALA A 25 22.76 1.76 12.59
CA ALA A 25 23.44 2.29 11.43
C ALA A 25 22.99 3.74 11.20
N PRO A 26 23.86 4.75 11.36
CA PRO A 26 23.47 6.16 11.34
C PRO A 26 22.78 6.59 10.04
N GLY A 27 22.97 5.83 8.97
CA GLY A 27 22.32 6.08 7.68
C GLY A 27 20.80 5.82 7.61
N LEU A 28 20.21 5.04 8.54
CA LEU A 28 18.76 4.79 8.58
C LEU A 28 18.02 5.72 9.57
N ALA A 29 18.77 6.30 10.53
CA ALA A 29 18.23 7.16 11.57
C ALA A 29 18.21 8.65 11.17
N ASN A 30 18.96 9.04 10.13
CA ASN A 30 19.05 10.44 9.73
C ASN A 30 17.91 10.84 8.81
N ALA A 31 17.34 12.03 9.05
CA ALA A 31 16.45 12.69 8.14
C ALA A 31 17.12 12.89 6.77
N THR A 32 16.32 12.85 5.73
CA THR A 32 16.75 13.02 4.35
C THR A 32 15.73 13.91 3.62
N ASP A 33 16.23 14.87 2.85
CA ASP A 33 15.38 15.74 2.06
C ASP A 33 14.90 15.03 0.80
N LEU A 34 13.61 15.16 0.52
CA LEU A 34 13.05 14.79 -0.78
C LEU A 34 13.60 15.78 -1.83
N GLN A 35 14.52 15.30 -2.65
CA GLN A 35 15.15 16.10 -3.69
C GLN A 35 14.16 16.46 -4.79
N LEU A 36 14.28 17.68 -5.35
CA LEU A 36 13.41 18.15 -6.43
C LEU A 36 13.38 17.20 -7.63
N GLN A 37 14.54 16.70 -8.05
CA GLN A 37 14.64 15.76 -9.18
C GLN A 37 13.94 14.42 -8.90
N THR A 38 13.96 13.94 -7.64
CA THR A 38 13.24 12.73 -7.20
C THR A 38 11.74 12.94 -7.28
N ALA A 39 11.28 14.10 -6.79
CA ALA A 39 9.87 14.49 -6.85
C ALA A 39 9.38 14.62 -8.30
N GLN A 40 10.16 15.28 -9.18
CA GLN A 40 9.85 15.41 -10.61
C GLN A 40 9.79 14.06 -11.34
N ALA A 41 10.72 13.15 -11.04
CA ALA A 41 10.70 11.80 -11.59
C ALA A 41 9.43 11.03 -11.19
N TYR A 42 9.01 11.14 -9.94
CA TYR A 42 7.74 10.58 -9.48
C TYR A 42 6.55 11.22 -10.18
N ASP A 43 6.49 12.54 -10.28
CA ASP A 43 5.40 13.26 -10.94
C ASP A 43 5.29 12.84 -12.42
N ARG A 44 6.42 12.67 -13.12
CA ARG A 44 6.44 12.14 -14.49
C ARG A 44 5.90 10.71 -14.56
N TYR A 45 6.29 9.86 -13.62
CA TYR A 45 5.80 8.48 -13.52
C TYR A 45 4.29 8.45 -13.34
N ILE A 46 3.76 9.25 -12.41
CA ILE A 46 2.33 9.37 -12.13
C ILE A 46 1.57 9.92 -13.35
N GLN A 47 2.09 10.95 -14.03
CA GLN A 47 1.48 11.51 -15.22
C GLN A 47 1.27 10.45 -16.31
N LEU A 48 2.29 9.64 -16.58
CA LEU A 48 2.21 8.57 -17.59
C LEU A 48 1.26 7.45 -17.17
N THR A 49 1.33 7.04 -15.89
CA THR A 49 0.41 6.02 -15.36
C THR A 49 -1.03 6.52 -15.40
N GLN A 50 -1.27 7.78 -15.02
CA GLN A 50 -2.60 8.38 -15.04
C GLN A 50 -3.16 8.40 -16.47
N ALA A 51 -2.37 8.79 -17.45
CA ALA A 51 -2.78 8.80 -18.86
C ALA A 51 -3.16 7.37 -19.34
N GLN A 52 -2.41 6.35 -18.90
CA GLN A 52 -2.73 4.96 -19.20
C GLN A 52 -4.05 4.55 -18.55
N VAL A 53 -4.24 4.83 -17.25
CA VAL A 53 -5.47 4.51 -16.51
C VAL A 53 -6.68 5.23 -17.14
N ASP A 54 -6.55 6.49 -17.54
CA ASP A 54 -7.60 7.26 -18.22
C ASP A 54 -7.96 6.65 -19.56
N SER A 55 -6.96 6.24 -20.34
CA SER A 55 -7.17 5.55 -21.61
C SER A 55 -7.90 4.22 -21.42
N GLU A 56 -7.52 3.44 -20.41
CA GLU A 56 -8.17 2.16 -20.11
C GLU A 56 -9.63 2.33 -19.69
N LEU A 57 -9.95 3.36 -18.90
CA LEU A 57 -11.31 3.67 -18.45
C LEU A 57 -12.19 4.22 -19.59
N ALA A 58 -11.60 4.88 -20.59
CA ALA A 58 -12.33 5.43 -21.73
C ALA A 58 -12.68 4.40 -22.81
N HIS A 59 -12.02 3.24 -22.81
CA HIS A 59 -12.24 2.21 -23.83
C HIS A 59 -13.28 1.18 -23.40
N SER A 60 -14.11 0.72 -24.34
CA SER A 60 -15.08 -0.37 -24.16
C SER A 60 -14.38 -1.73 -24.15
N GLY A 61 -13.44 -1.94 -23.24
CA GLY A 61 -12.65 -3.17 -23.13
C GLY A 61 -12.75 -3.77 -21.72
N PRO A 62 -11.89 -4.77 -21.43
CA PRO A 62 -11.81 -5.35 -20.10
C PRO A 62 -11.58 -4.30 -19.02
N TYR A 63 -12.46 -4.27 -18.02
CA TYR A 63 -12.45 -3.23 -16.99
C TYR A 63 -11.33 -3.42 -15.97
N LEU A 64 -11.10 -4.66 -15.53
CA LEU A 64 -10.07 -5.00 -14.56
C LEU A 64 -8.75 -5.39 -15.24
N TRP A 65 -7.65 -5.17 -14.56
CA TRP A 65 -6.33 -5.60 -15.04
C TRP A 65 -6.24 -7.11 -15.24
N VAL A 66 -6.81 -7.91 -14.33
CA VAL A 66 -6.79 -9.38 -14.42
C VAL A 66 -7.43 -9.90 -15.71
N GLU A 67 -8.39 -9.19 -16.27
CA GLU A 67 -9.07 -9.56 -17.50
C GLU A 67 -8.22 -9.32 -18.76
N ARG A 68 -7.23 -8.42 -18.66
CA ARG A 68 -6.27 -8.10 -19.72
C ARG A 68 -5.07 -9.05 -19.76
N LEU A 69 -4.99 -9.97 -18.79
CA LEU A 69 -3.93 -10.98 -18.78
C LEU A 69 -4.08 -11.95 -19.97
N PRO A 70 -2.97 -12.54 -20.47
CA PRO A 70 -3.03 -13.64 -21.42
C PRO A 70 -3.93 -14.78 -20.90
N GLU A 71 -4.63 -15.47 -21.80
CA GLU A 71 -5.71 -16.42 -21.49
C GLU A 71 -5.35 -17.41 -20.35
N ALA A 72 -4.20 -18.07 -20.44
CA ALA A 72 -3.78 -19.04 -19.42
C ALA A 72 -3.58 -18.39 -18.04
N ARG A 73 -3.03 -17.18 -17.99
CA ARG A 73 -2.84 -16.42 -16.75
C ARG A 73 -4.16 -15.90 -16.21
N ARG A 74 -5.07 -15.45 -17.09
CA ARG A 74 -6.41 -14.98 -16.73
C ARG A 74 -7.23 -16.11 -16.10
N ALA A 75 -7.23 -17.31 -16.69
CA ALA A 75 -7.92 -18.48 -16.14
C ALA A 75 -7.38 -18.86 -14.75
N ALA A 76 -6.05 -18.84 -14.57
CA ALA A 76 -5.44 -19.08 -13.27
C ALA A 76 -5.79 -18.00 -12.24
N ALA A 77 -5.81 -16.72 -12.64
CA ALA A 77 -6.21 -15.61 -11.79
C ALA A 77 -7.68 -15.72 -11.37
N ASP A 78 -8.59 -16.03 -12.30
CA ASP A 78 -10.01 -16.24 -12.00
C ASP A 78 -10.21 -17.37 -10.98
N GLN A 79 -9.54 -18.50 -11.15
CA GLN A 79 -9.59 -19.60 -10.18
C GLN A 79 -9.09 -19.17 -8.79
N GLN A 80 -7.98 -18.41 -8.72
CA GLN A 80 -7.45 -17.90 -7.45
C GLN A 80 -8.45 -16.96 -6.77
N LEU A 81 -9.03 -16.01 -7.51
CA LEU A 81 -10.01 -15.05 -7.00
C LEU A 81 -11.27 -15.75 -6.46
N ARG A 82 -11.82 -16.74 -7.19
CA ARG A 82 -12.98 -17.53 -6.75
C ARG A 82 -12.65 -18.36 -5.50
N ASN A 83 -11.42 -18.81 -5.34
CA ASN A 83 -10.93 -19.47 -4.14
C ASN A 83 -10.60 -18.51 -2.98
N GLY A 84 -10.90 -17.22 -3.14
CA GLY A 84 -10.70 -16.18 -2.12
C GLY A 84 -9.25 -15.73 -1.96
N GLN A 85 -8.38 -16.07 -2.91
CA GLN A 85 -6.99 -15.64 -2.92
C GLN A 85 -6.87 -14.24 -3.53
N ILE A 86 -5.80 -13.54 -3.18
CA ILE A 86 -5.45 -12.23 -3.75
C ILE A 86 -4.52 -12.46 -4.95
N VAL A 87 -4.89 -11.96 -6.11
CA VAL A 87 -3.99 -11.90 -7.27
C VAL A 87 -3.25 -10.58 -7.21
N ILE A 88 -1.91 -10.62 -7.10
CA ILE A 88 -1.09 -9.42 -6.92
C ILE A 88 0.17 -9.49 -7.79
N GLU A 89 0.50 -8.38 -8.45
CA GLU A 89 1.66 -8.27 -9.34
C GLU A 89 2.35 -6.91 -9.22
N ARG A 90 3.66 -6.90 -9.49
CA ARG A 90 4.44 -5.67 -9.62
C ARG A 90 4.29 -5.12 -11.03
N LEU A 91 4.00 -3.82 -11.12
CA LEU A 91 3.92 -3.09 -12.38
C LEU A 91 5.09 -2.12 -12.56
N TYR A 92 5.24 -1.64 -13.78
CA TYR A 92 6.22 -0.63 -14.16
C TYR A 92 5.60 0.29 -15.21
N THR A 93 5.81 1.59 -15.04
CA THR A 93 5.48 2.58 -16.06
C THR A 93 6.76 3.00 -16.78
N LEU A 94 6.72 2.96 -18.09
CA LEU A 94 7.86 3.31 -18.95
C LEU A 94 7.61 4.66 -19.63
N ASP A 95 8.66 5.45 -19.80
CA ASP A 95 8.64 6.65 -20.63
C ASP A 95 9.32 6.31 -21.98
N ASN A 96 8.54 6.28 -23.08
CA ASN A 96 9.01 5.89 -24.39
C ASN A 96 9.77 4.54 -24.40
N GLY A 97 9.25 3.54 -23.66
CA GLY A 97 9.83 2.20 -23.56
C GLY A 97 11.04 2.10 -22.62
N LYS A 98 11.41 3.16 -21.91
CA LYS A 98 12.55 3.17 -20.97
C LYS A 98 12.07 3.35 -19.55
N THR A 99 12.80 2.75 -18.60
CA THR A 99 12.58 2.98 -17.17
C THR A 99 12.89 4.43 -16.79
N ILE A 100 12.07 5.00 -15.93
CA ILE A 100 12.27 6.35 -15.39
C ILE A 100 13.28 6.23 -14.24
N ALA A 101 14.40 6.93 -14.35
CA ALA A 101 15.37 7.03 -13.27
C ALA A 101 14.83 7.91 -12.14
N VAL A 102 14.93 7.46 -10.90
CA VAL A 102 14.44 8.15 -9.70
C VAL A 102 15.64 8.39 -8.77
N PRO A 103 16.39 9.47 -8.96
CA PRO A 103 17.58 9.74 -8.15
C PRO A 103 17.24 9.84 -6.66
N GLY A 104 17.93 9.09 -5.80
CA GLY A 104 17.73 9.08 -4.35
C GLY A 104 16.38 8.52 -3.88
N GLY A 105 15.60 7.90 -4.77
CA GLY A 105 14.30 7.33 -4.43
C GLY A 105 14.00 6.01 -5.12
N ILE A 106 12.98 5.32 -4.61
CA ILE A 106 12.44 4.08 -5.18
C ILE A 106 10.94 4.25 -5.39
N ILE A 107 10.47 3.97 -6.61
CA ILE A 107 9.04 3.84 -6.89
C ILE A 107 8.63 2.38 -6.73
N HIS A 108 7.65 2.16 -5.88
CA HIS A 108 6.97 0.88 -5.71
C HIS A 108 5.63 0.97 -6.42
N HIS A 109 5.39 0.08 -7.38
CA HIS A 109 4.15 0.05 -8.15
C HIS A 109 3.61 -1.38 -8.15
N TRP A 110 2.47 -1.56 -7.48
CA TRP A 110 1.82 -2.85 -7.33
C TRP A 110 0.35 -2.74 -7.73
N ILE A 111 -0.19 -3.81 -8.29
CA ILE A 111 -1.62 -3.99 -8.52
C ILE A 111 -2.07 -5.28 -7.85
N GLY A 112 -3.26 -5.25 -7.28
CA GLY A 112 -3.86 -6.43 -6.67
C GLY A 112 -5.36 -6.44 -6.87
N THR A 113 -5.93 -7.64 -7.01
CA THR A 113 -7.37 -7.86 -7.21
C THR A 113 -7.86 -8.92 -6.22
N ILE A 114 -9.06 -8.71 -5.69
CA ILE A 114 -9.82 -9.68 -4.88
C ILE A 114 -11.22 -9.84 -5.45
N PHE A 115 -11.88 -10.96 -5.12
CA PHE A 115 -13.30 -11.18 -5.34
C PHE A 115 -14.03 -11.34 -4.00
N VAL A 116 -15.15 -10.65 -3.84
CA VAL A 116 -16.01 -10.71 -2.66
C VAL A 116 -17.37 -11.24 -3.09
N PRO A 117 -17.66 -12.53 -2.91
CA PRO A 117 -18.97 -13.11 -3.25
C PRO A 117 -20.08 -12.45 -2.46
N HIS A 118 -21.25 -12.31 -3.10
CA HIS A 118 -22.47 -11.72 -2.56
C HIS A 118 -22.40 -10.23 -2.20
N ALA A 119 -21.26 -9.57 -2.33
CA ALA A 119 -21.17 -8.13 -2.13
C ALA A 119 -21.68 -7.39 -3.37
N THR A 120 -22.55 -6.39 -3.17
CA THR A 120 -22.94 -5.47 -4.23
C THR A 120 -21.95 -4.32 -4.37
N LEU A 121 -21.98 -3.64 -5.52
CA LEU A 121 -21.18 -2.42 -5.72
C LEU A 121 -21.51 -1.36 -4.66
N THR A 122 -22.79 -1.18 -4.35
CA THR A 122 -23.25 -0.21 -3.33
C THR A 122 -22.68 -0.52 -1.94
N GLN A 123 -22.72 -1.78 -1.50
CA GLN A 123 -22.13 -2.19 -0.22
C GLN A 123 -20.63 -1.98 -0.20
N THR A 124 -19.96 -2.31 -1.30
CA THR A 124 -18.52 -2.13 -1.46
C THR A 124 -18.13 -0.65 -1.38
N LEU A 125 -18.83 0.23 -2.12
CA LEU A 125 -18.56 1.68 -2.07
C LEU A 125 -18.84 2.26 -0.68
N SER A 126 -19.94 1.89 -0.03
CA SER A 126 -20.25 2.32 1.33
C SER A 126 -19.13 1.96 2.30
N PHE A 127 -18.59 0.72 2.24
CA PHE A 127 -17.44 0.31 3.03
C PHE A 127 -16.18 1.11 2.67
N MET A 128 -15.91 1.31 1.37
CA MET A 128 -14.70 2.02 0.94
C MET A 128 -14.72 3.51 1.30
N GLN A 129 -15.87 4.15 1.36
CA GLN A 129 -16.07 5.56 1.69
C GLN A 129 -16.16 5.83 3.20
N ASP A 130 -16.36 4.81 4.02
CA ASP A 130 -16.43 4.92 5.49
C ASP A 130 -15.03 5.11 6.09
N TYR A 131 -14.46 6.31 5.89
CA TYR A 131 -13.12 6.63 6.39
C TYR A 131 -13.07 6.82 7.90
N ASP A 132 -14.16 7.22 8.55
CA ASP A 132 -14.15 7.47 9.99
C ASP A 132 -14.02 6.17 10.81
N HIS A 133 -14.40 5.01 10.23
CA HIS A 133 -14.32 3.70 10.87
C HIS A 133 -13.23 2.78 10.30
N LYS A 134 -12.29 3.27 9.44
CA LYS A 134 -11.21 2.43 8.90
C LYS A 134 -10.36 1.78 9.98
N VAL A 135 -10.17 2.45 11.11
CA VAL A 135 -9.42 1.90 12.26
C VAL A 135 -10.02 0.60 12.78
N ASP A 136 -11.35 0.43 12.72
CA ASP A 136 -12.03 -0.75 13.27
C ASP A 136 -11.70 -2.02 12.47
N TYR A 137 -11.43 -1.87 11.17
CA TYR A 137 -11.12 -2.97 10.27
C TYR A 137 -9.63 -3.14 10.01
N PHE A 138 -8.88 -2.03 9.86
CA PHE A 138 -7.50 -2.05 9.34
C PHE A 138 -6.42 -1.96 10.42
N LYS A 139 -6.74 -2.17 11.72
CA LYS A 139 -5.72 -2.32 12.76
C LYS A 139 -4.83 -3.55 12.48
N PRO A 140 -3.52 -3.47 12.79
CA PRO A 140 -2.80 -2.32 13.32
C PRO A 140 -2.30 -1.33 12.26
N ASP A 141 -2.44 -1.64 10.96
CA ASP A 141 -1.84 -0.88 9.86
C ASP A 141 -2.36 0.55 9.75
N ILE A 142 -3.64 0.77 10.12
CA ILE A 142 -4.25 2.10 10.27
C ILE A 142 -4.54 2.35 11.75
N ALA A 143 -3.80 3.29 12.33
CA ALA A 143 -3.91 3.67 13.74
C ALA A 143 -4.86 4.85 13.96
N ARG A 144 -5.11 5.67 12.94
CA ARG A 144 -6.06 6.79 12.95
C ARG A 144 -6.60 7.01 11.55
N SER A 145 -7.90 7.31 11.47
CA SER A 145 -8.56 7.63 10.22
C SER A 145 -9.65 8.66 10.47
N LYS A 146 -9.77 9.66 9.58
CA LYS A 146 -10.78 10.71 9.74
C LYS A 146 -11.08 11.38 8.41
N ILE A 147 -12.36 11.66 8.15
CA ILE A 147 -12.78 12.59 7.09
C ILE A 147 -12.47 14.01 7.58
N LEU A 148 -11.64 14.75 6.81
CA LEU A 148 -11.35 16.16 7.03
C LEU A 148 -12.34 17.07 6.29
N ARG A 149 -12.75 16.65 5.10
CA ARG A 149 -13.75 17.32 4.24
C ARG A 149 -14.40 16.29 3.32
N HIS A 150 -15.69 16.49 3.04
CA HIS A 150 -16.44 15.68 2.10
C HIS A 150 -17.40 16.58 1.31
N GLU A 151 -17.33 16.51 -0.02
CA GLU A 151 -18.21 17.25 -0.94
C GLU A 151 -18.53 16.36 -2.15
N GLY A 152 -19.78 15.88 -2.25
CA GLY A 152 -20.16 14.96 -3.32
C GLY A 152 -19.28 13.72 -3.34
N ASP A 153 -18.59 13.48 -4.46
CA ASP A 153 -17.72 12.34 -4.66
C ASP A 153 -16.26 12.60 -4.20
N ASP A 154 -15.98 13.79 -3.65
CA ASP A 154 -14.65 14.21 -3.24
C ASP A 154 -14.49 14.17 -1.72
N TYR A 155 -13.42 13.50 -1.27
CA TYR A 155 -13.03 13.37 0.12
C TYR A 155 -11.62 13.93 0.34
N SER A 156 -11.46 14.66 1.45
CA SER A 156 -10.14 14.88 2.06
C SER A 156 -10.10 14.07 3.34
N VAL A 157 -9.11 13.19 3.47
CA VAL A 157 -9.04 12.25 4.60
C VAL A 157 -7.66 12.26 5.24
N LEU A 158 -7.62 12.08 6.55
CA LEU A 158 -6.40 11.82 7.29
C LEU A 158 -6.33 10.32 7.55
N LEU A 159 -5.17 9.72 7.24
CA LEU A 159 -4.83 8.35 7.62
C LEU A 159 -3.49 8.34 8.34
N ARG A 160 -3.44 7.74 9.54
CA ARG A 160 -2.21 7.42 10.25
C ARG A 160 -1.85 5.96 10.00
N PHE A 161 -0.79 5.74 9.23
CA PHE A 161 -0.23 4.42 9.01
C PHE A 161 0.70 4.03 10.17
N TYR A 162 0.61 2.78 10.58
CA TYR A 162 1.50 2.18 11.57
C TYR A 162 2.12 0.91 10.97
N LYS A 163 3.44 0.85 10.94
CA LYS A 163 4.17 -0.35 10.49
C LYS A 163 5.26 -0.69 11.50
N LYS A 164 5.22 -1.94 11.96
CA LYS A 164 6.25 -2.49 12.84
C LYS A 164 6.95 -3.64 12.11
N LYS A 165 8.19 -3.41 11.73
CA LYS A 165 9.09 -4.41 11.13
C LYS A 165 10.36 -4.46 11.98
N ILE A 166 11.53 -4.14 11.41
CA ILE A 166 12.79 -3.98 12.15
C ILE A 166 12.70 -2.75 13.06
N ILE A 167 12.10 -1.68 12.55
CA ILE A 167 11.76 -0.46 13.30
C ILE A 167 10.27 -0.20 13.22
N THR A 168 9.75 0.57 14.17
CA THR A 168 8.39 1.08 14.11
C THR A 168 8.39 2.40 13.33
N THR A 169 7.49 2.49 12.36
CA THR A 169 7.27 3.69 11.55
C THR A 169 5.81 4.09 11.67
N VAL A 170 5.57 5.35 12.02
CA VAL A 170 4.23 5.95 12.05
C VAL A 170 4.24 7.14 11.12
N ILE A 171 3.25 7.21 10.23
CA ILE A 171 3.18 8.24 9.18
C ILE A 171 1.76 8.78 9.12
N ASP A 172 1.60 10.09 9.28
CA ASP A 172 0.35 10.79 9.00
C ASP A 172 0.32 11.23 7.53
N THR A 173 -0.79 10.94 6.89
CA THR A 173 -1.05 11.39 5.51
C THR A 173 -2.37 12.12 5.44
N ASP A 174 -2.39 13.26 4.72
CA ASP A 174 -3.62 13.80 4.18
C ASP A 174 -3.74 13.35 2.72
N GLN A 175 -4.92 12.91 2.36
CA GLN A 175 -5.18 12.40 1.01
C GLN A 175 -6.42 13.08 0.43
N ARG A 176 -6.36 13.39 -0.87
CA ARG A 176 -7.55 13.68 -1.67
C ARG A 176 -7.98 12.42 -2.38
N VAL A 177 -9.25 12.10 -2.27
CA VAL A 177 -9.86 10.93 -2.89
C VAL A 177 -11.07 11.39 -3.69
N HIS A 178 -11.18 10.91 -4.91
CA HIS A 178 -12.34 11.11 -5.77
C HIS A 178 -12.93 9.76 -6.16
N TYR A 179 -14.24 9.62 -6.03
CA TYR A 179 -15.01 8.47 -6.49
C TYR A 179 -15.82 8.82 -7.72
N HIS A 180 -16.06 7.84 -8.57
CA HIS A 180 -16.93 7.99 -9.74
C HIS A 180 -17.69 6.69 -10.01
N VAL A 181 -19.00 6.76 -9.99
CA VAL A 181 -19.89 5.66 -10.39
C VAL A 181 -20.13 5.78 -11.89
N VAL A 182 -19.66 4.79 -12.64
CA VAL A 182 -19.78 4.76 -14.11
C VAL A 182 -21.19 4.30 -14.50
N ASP A 183 -21.65 3.23 -13.85
CA ASP A 183 -22.95 2.62 -14.06
C ASP A 183 -23.33 1.78 -12.81
N PRO A 184 -24.48 1.07 -12.77
CA PRO A 184 -24.89 0.29 -11.61
C PRO A 184 -23.93 -0.82 -11.19
N THR A 185 -22.99 -1.23 -12.06
CA THR A 185 -22.06 -2.34 -11.84
C THR A 185 -20.59 -1.94 -11.83
N HIS A 186 -20.25 -0.71 -12.23
CA HIS A 186 -18.89 -0.24 -12.34
C HIS A 186 -18.66 1.08 -11.62
N ALA A 187 -17.58 1.16 -10.86
CA ALA A 187 -17.10 2.40 -10.26
C ALA A 187 -15.57 2.39 -10.18
N TRP A 188 -14.98 3.57 -10.08
CA TRP A 188 -13.56 3.73 -9.79
C TRP A 188 -13.32 4.81 -8.75
N SER A 189 -12.15 4.78 -8.12
CA SER A 189 -11.69 5.93 -7.32
C SER A 189 -10.20 6.17 -7.52
N ARG A 190 -9.77 7.39 -7.22
CA ARG A 190 -8.38 7.83 -7.26
C ARG A 190 -8.04 8.53 -5.99
N SER A 191 -6.89 8.24 -5.42
CA SER A 191 -6.37 9.02 -4.32
C SER A 191 -4.93 9.46 -4.56
N ARG A 192 -4.58 10.58 -3.94
CA ARG A 192 -3.20 11.06 -3.84
C ARG A 192 -2.95 11.66 -2.49
N THR A 193 -1.77 11.44 -1.94
CA THR A 193 -1.32 12.17 -0.76
C THR A 193 -1.11 13.65 -1.11
N THR A 194 -1.58 14.51 -0.25
CA THR A 194 -1.35 15.96 -0.31
C THR A 194 -0.41 16.44 0.78
N ARG A 195 -0.22 15.61 1.83
CA ARG A 195 0.74 15.78 2.90
C ARG A 195 1.18 14.41 3.38
N VAL A 196 2.46 14.25 3.68
CA VAL A 196 3.04 13.05 4.31
C VAL A 196 4.03 13.51 5.36
N GLN A 197 3.86 13.06 6.60
CA GLN A 197 4.76 13.40 7.71
C GLN A 197 5.00 12.19 8.59
N GLU A 198 6.25 11.89 8.89
CA GLU A 198 6.60 10.90 9.91
C GLU A 198 6.26 11.44 11.31
N VAL A 199 5.85 10.53 12.19
CA VAL A 199 5.48 10.84 13.57
C VAL A 199 6.53 10.25 14.50
N GLU A 200 7.30 11.10 15.15
CA GLU A 200 8.18 10.68 16.24
C GLU A 200 7.40 10.53 17.54
N ASN A 201 7.82 9.58 18.38
CA ASN A 201 7.26 9.31 19.71
C ASN A 201 5.73 9.13 19.69
N ALA A 202 5.20 8.48 18.63
CA ALA A 202 3.77 8.29 18.42
C ALA A 202 3.07 7.71 19.67
N GLY A 203 2.01 8.38 20.13
CA GLY A 203 1.25 8.01 21.34
C GLY A 203 1.91 8.40 22.66
N GLN A 204 3.03 9.13 22.66
CA GLN A 204 3.68 9.67 23.84
C GLN A 204 3.37 11.17 24.02
N SER A 205 3.68 11.72 25.19
CA SER A 205 3.41 13.13 25.51
C SER A 205 4.23 14.12 24.67
N ASP A 206 5.34 13.66 24.12
CA ASP A 206 6.26 14.40 23.25
C ASP A 206 6.13 13.99 21.76
N GLU A 207 4.96 13.48 21.37
CA GLU A 207 4.64 13.17 19.97
C GLU A 207 4.87 14.40 19.09
N LYS A 208 5.63 14.22 18.01
CA LYS A 208 6.02 15.29 17.11
C LYS A 208 5.89 14.84 15.65
N LEU A 209 5.40 15.74 14.79
CA LEU A 209 5.41 15.56 13.35
C LEU A 209 6.73 16.08 12.78
N GLU A 210 7.40 15.26 11.97
CA GLU A 210 8.57 15.71 11.23
C GLU A 210 8.15 16.62 10.07
N PRO A 211 9.00 17.60 9.69
CA PRO A 211 8.71 18.46 8.54
C PRO A 211 8.52 17.64 7.27
N GLU A 212 7.53 18.02 6.45
CA GLU A 212 7.24 17.34 5.20
C GLU A 212 8.47 17.32 4.28
N GLY A 213 8.82 16.13 3.78
CA GLY A 213 9.98 15.93 2.91
C GLY A 213 11.32 15.99 3.60
N HIS A 214 11.37 16.19 4.93
CA HIS A 214 12.58 16.16 5.74
C HIS A 214 12.42 15.15 6.87
N ASP A 215 12.42 13.88 6.51
CA ASP A 215 12.16 12.74 7.37
C ASP A 215 13.07 11.56 6.99
N ARG A 216 12.78 10.36 7.49
CA ARG A 216 13.56 9.16 7.16
C ARG A 216 13.27 8.59 5.78
N GLY A 217 12.27 9.10 5.09
CA GLY A 217 11.91 8.74 3.72
C GLY A 217 11.23 7.38 3.57
N PHE A 218 10.54 6.91 4.61
CA PHE A 218 9.78 5.66 4.54
C PHE A 218 8.57 5.75 3.62
N LEU A 219 8.01 6.96 3.50
CA LEU A 219 7.00 7.30 2.50
C LEU A 219 7.08 8.80 2.25
N TRP A 220 7.26 9.22 0.99
CA TRP A 220 7.19 10.62 0.60
C TRP A 220 5.93 10.97 -0.16
N ARG A 221 5.45 10.06 -1.02
CA ARG A 221 4.25 10.25 -1.84
C ARG A 221 3.55 8.94 -2.09
N MET A 222 2.22 8.98 -2.27
CA MET A 222 1.43 7.83 -2.65
C MET A 222 0.25 8.24 -3.52
N ASN A 223 0.00 7.45 -4.57
CA ASN A 223 -1.18 7.51 -5.41
C ASN A 223 -1.81 6.12 -5.46
N THR A 224 -3.14 6.04 -5.45
CA THR A 224 -3.87 4.79 -5.66
C THR A 224 -4.98 4.98 -6.69
N TYR A 225 -5.23 3.91 -7.44
CA TYR A 225 -6.31 3.81 -8.41
C TYR A 225 -7.08 2.55 -8.08
N TRP A 226 -8.37 2.70 -7.79
CA TRP A 226 -9.25 1.59 -7.47
C TRP A 226 -10.26 1.40 -8.58
N ARG A 227 -10.60 0.13 -8.85
CA ARG A 227 -11.71 -0.26 -9.74
C ARG A 227 -12.58 -1.25 -9.01
N PHE A 228 -13.88 -1.11 -9.21
CA PHE A 228 -14.90 -1.94 -8.61
C PHE A 228 -15.83 -2.42 -9.72
N GLU A 229 -16.05 -3.72 -9.82
CA GLU A 229 -16.94 -4.32 -10.80
C GLU A 229 -17.81 -5.38 -10.15
N GLU A 230 -19.12 -5.14 -10.15
CA GLU A 230 -20.12 -6.11 -9.69
C GLU A 230 -20.47 -7.06 -10.84
N LYS A 231 -20.06 -8.32 -10.72
CA LYS A 231 -20.37 -9.41 -11.65
C LYS A 231 -20.19 -10.76 -10.99
N ASP A 232 -20.63 -11.82 -11.63
CA ASP A 232 -20.45 -13.21 -11.19
C ASP A 232 -21.01 -13.48 -9.76
N GLY A 233 -22.05 -12.73 -9.35
CA GLY A 233 -22.66 -12.87 -8.04
C GLY A 233 -21.85 -12.27 -6.88
N GLY A 234 -21.03 -11.27 -7.14
CA GLY A 234 -20.25 -10.54 -6.15
C GLY A 234 -19.55 -9.32 -6.73
N THR A 235 -18.60 -8.76 -6.01
CA THR A 235 -17.83 -7.60 -6.47
C THR A 235 -16.35 -7.91 -6.53
N TYR A 236 -15.74 -7.64 -7.67
CA TYR A 236 -14.29 -7.58 -7.85
C TYR A 236 -13.79 -6.21 -7.40
N ILE A 237 -12.73 -6.21 -6.62
CA ILE A 237 -12.07 -4.99 -6.12
C ILE A 237 -10.61 -5.05 -6.54
N GLU A 238 -10.20 -4.06 -7.33
CA GLU A 238 -8.83 -3.92 -7.80
C GLU A 238 -8.22 -2.64 -7.24
N CYS A 239 -6.97 -2.72 -6.79
CA CYS A 239 -6.18 -1.57 -6.35
C CYS A 239 -4.82 -1.57 -7.01
N GLN A 240 -4.51 -0.49 -7.71
CA GLN A 240 -3.19 -0.16 -8.20
C GLN A 240 -2.60 0.92 -7.29
N ALA A 241 -1.50 0.60 -6.60
CA ALA A 241 -0.86 1.47 -5.63
C ALA A 241 0.56 1.84 -6.07
N ILE A 242 0.89 3.13 -6.03
CA ILE A 242 2.18 3.66 -6.39
C ILE A 242 2.67 4.52 -5.24
N SER A 243 3.84 4.19 -4.69
CA SER A 243 4.47 4.95 -3.62
C SER A 243 5.91 5.30 -3.94
N LEU A 244 6.36 6.43 -3.42
CA LEU A 244 7.73 6.90 -3.47
C LEU A 244 8.31 6.84 -2.07
N THR A 245 9.46 6.15 -1.94
CA THR A 245 10.28 6.11 -0.73
C THR A 245 11.69 6.56 -1.05
N ARG A 246 12.50 6.88 -0.03
CA ARG A 246 13.93 7.08 -0.25
C ARG A 246 14.57 5.77 -0.74
N ASP A 247 15.69 5.88 -1.43
CA ASP A 247 16.49 4.72 -1.79
C ASP A 247 17.22 4.12 -0.57
N ILE A 248 17.78 2.93 -0.79
CA ILE A 248 18.53 2.23 0.25
C ILE A 248 19.95 2.78 0.27
N PRO A 249 20.45 3.27 1.42
CA PRO A 249 21.81 3.76 1.52
C PRO A 249 22.82 2.76 0.99
N THR A 250 23.84 3.27 0.29
CA THR A 250 24.92 2.46 -0.29
C THR A 250 25.53 1.54 0.77
N GLY A 251 25.70 0.27 0.43
CA GLY A 251 26.25 -0.76 1.31
C GLY A 251 25.24 -1.47 2.21
N LEU A 252 23.98 -0.99 2.34
CA LEU A 252 22.95 -1.64 3.15
C LEU A 252 21.94 -2.44 2.32
N GLY A 253 22.01 -2.37 0.99
CA GLY A 253 21.00 -2.95 0.07
C GLY A 253 20.80 -4.44 0.27
N TRP A 254 21.85 -5.22 0.52
CA TRP A 254 21.74 -6.66 0.73
C TRP A 254 20.97 -7.03 2.01
N MET A 255 21.02 -6.18 3.02
CA MET A 255 20.41 -6.42 4.33
C MET A 255 18.98 -5.86 4.43
N VAL A 256 18.76 -4.62 4.02
CA VAL A 256 17.46 -3.95 4.16
C VAL A 256 16.61 -3.96 2.89
N GLY A 257 17.24 -4.20 1.73
CA GLY A 257 16.58 -4.21 0.42
C GLY A 257 15.36 -5.10 0.35
N PRO A 258 15.44 -6.38 0.77
CA PRO A 258 14.27 -7.27 0.77
C PRO A 258 13.10 -6.71 1.60
N PHE A 259 13.37 -6.05 2.72
CA PHE A 259 12.31 -5.45 3.56
C PHE A 259 11.69 -4.21 2.91
N VAL A 260 12.51 -3.29 2.40
CA VAL A 260 12.01 -2.07 1.75
C VAL A 260 11.15 -2.40 0.53
N THR A 261 11.51 -3.43 -0.23
CA THR A 261 10.76 -3.82 -1.43
C THR A 261 9.52 -4.67 -1.11
N SER A 262 9.47 -5.39 0.02
CA SER A 262 8.33 -6.22 0.39
C SER A 262 7.19 -5.43 1.05
N VAL A 263 7.49 -4.39 1.82
CA VAL A 263 6.48 -3.63 2.59
C VAL A 263 5.32 -3.10 1.74
N PRO A 264 5.53 -2.49 0.56
CA PRO A 264 4.40 -2.02 -0.26
C PRO A 264 3.49 -3.16 -0.74
N LYS A 265 4.07 -4.31 -1.14
CA LYS A 265 3.31 -5.50 -1.51
C LYS A 265 2.50 -6.05 -0.33
N GLU A 266 3.14 -6.18 0.83
CA GLU A 266 2.50 -6.67 2.06
C GLU A 266 1.37 -5.73 2.50
N SER A 267 1.57 -4.42 2.41
CA SER A 267 0.54 -3.43 2.73
C SER A 267 -0.67 -3.54 1.82
N LEU A 268 -0.46 -3.68 0.50
CA LEU A 268 -1.55 -3.87 -0.45
C LEU A 268 -2.26 -5.21 -0.20
N THR A 269 -1.50 -6.28 0.07
CA THR A 269 -2.07 -7.61 0.40
C THR A 269 -2.93 -7.53 1.66
N PHE A 270 -2.44 -6.87 2.70
CA PHE A 270 -3.19 -6.67 3.94
C PHE A 270 -4.46 -5.85 3.69
N THR A 271 -4.37 -4.74 2.96
CA THR A 271 -5.51 -3.87 2.65
C THR A 271 -6.62 -4.62 1.91
N LEU A 272 -6.26 -5.34 0.85
CA LEU A 272 -7.22 -6.11 0.06
C LEU A 272 -7.82 -7.29 0.86
N GLY A 273 -6.99 -8.02 1.61
CA GLY A 273 -7.44 -9.12 2.46
C GLY A 273 -8.41 -8.67 3.55
N THR A 274 -8.10 -7.55 4.20
CA THR A 274 -8.96 -6.95 5.23
C THR A 274 -10.28 -6.45 4.64
N ALA A 275 -10.23 -5.75 3.50
CA ALA A 275 -11.44 -5.30 2.82
C ALA A 275 -12.35 -6.48 2.46
N ARG A 276 -11.77 -7.57 1.92
CA ARG A 276 -12.52 -8.79 1.62
C ARG A 276 -13.15 -9.39 2.87
N ALA A 277 -12.41 -9.55 3.95
CA ALA A 277 -12.92 -10.13 5.19
C ALA A 277 -14.06 -9.29 5.80
N ALA A 278 -13.91 -7.97 5.84
CA ALA A 278 -14.93 -7.06 6.37
C ALA A 278 -16.23 -7.10 5.53
N LEU A 279 -16.11 -7.06 4.21
CA LEU A 279 -17.27 -7.13 3.32
C LEU A 279 -17.98 -8.49 3.40
N LEU A 280 -17.25 -9.60 3.48
CA LEU A 280 -17.84 -10.94 3.68
C LEU A 280 -18.63 -11.00 4.99
N HIS A 281 -18.11 -10.46 6.07
CA HIS A 281 -18.81 -10.41 7.34
C HIS A 281 -20.10 -9.58 7.24
N ALA A 282 -20.05 -8.42 6.59
CA ALA A 282 -21.21 -7.55 6.41
C ALA A 282 -22.29 -8.19 5.53
N THR A 283 -21.90 -8.90 4.45
CA THR A 283 -22.86 -9.59 3.56
C THR A 283 -23.53 -10.79 4.24
N SER A 284 -22.79 -11.59 5.02
CA SER A 284 -23.34 -12.72 5.77
C SER A 284 -24.39 -12.25 6.78
N ALA A 285 -24.10 -11.18 7.53
CA ALA A 285 -25.05 -10.61 8.49
C ALA A 285 -26.33 -10.03 7.82
N SER A 286 -26.27 -9.69 6.54
CA SER A 286 -27.43 -9.21 5.76
C SER A 286 -28.29 -10.36 5.21
N LEU A 287 -27.74 -11.54 5.00
CA LEU A 287 -28.46 -12.73 4.51
C LEU A 287 -29.19 -13.49 5.63
N GLU A 288 -28.84 -13.25 6.89
CA GLU A 288 -29.48 -13.86 8.07
C GLU A 288 -30.69 -13.07 8.58
N LYS A 289 -30.98 -11.91 8.02
CA LYS A 289 -32.13 -11.04 8.33
C LYS A 289 -33.23 -11.15 7.28
#